data_154e62b8751bfe5ca43883b7383fe0e8
#
_entry.id   154e62b8751bfe5ca43883b7383fe0e8
#
_cell.length_a   1.000
_cell.length_b   1.000
_cell.length_c   1.000
_cell.angle_alpha   90.00
_cell.angle_beta   90.00
_cell.angle_gamma   90.00
#
_symmetry.space_group_name_H-M   'P 1'
#
loop_
_entity.id
_entity.type
_entity.pdbx_description
1 polymer ?
#
loop_
_entity_poly.entity_id
_entity_poly.type
_entity_poly.pdbx_seq_one_letter_code
_entity_poly.pdbx_strand_id
1 'polypeptide(L)'
;MQNIKVFPYGLWRENTTEKLCLMDVSYSLVLTYNESPEYTNIKVVSLDSFVEENNLKKIDLIKMDIEGAEVDALHGSEKTIKKYKPKLVIALYHRPEDIFNIMLYINSLNPHYTYYLGYHAPFDYPFGWEKRRNLMLYAVDETKKIRL
;
A
#
# COMPACT_ATOMS: atom_id res chain seq x y z
N MET A 1 2.99 -3.86 -26.71
CA MET A 1 2.41 -2.75 -25.92
C MET A 1 3.04 -2.78 -24.54
N GLN A 2 3.89 -1.82 -24.23
CA GLN A 2 4.45 -1.69 -22.88
C GLN A 2 3.90 -0.40 -22.28
N ASN A 3 2.81 -0.52 -21.52
CA ASN A 3 2.23 0.61 -20.79
C ASN A 3 2.66 0.59 -19.31
N ILE A 4 3.85 0.05 -19.01
CA ILE A 4 4.39 -0.02 -17.66
C ILE A 4 5.57 0.93 -17.55
N LYS A 5 5.56 1.80 -16.55
CA LYS A 5 6.70 2.62 -16.14
C LYS A 5 7.12 2.21 -14.74
N VAL A 6 8.39 1.95 -14.55
CA VAL A 6 8.99 1.62 -13.26
C VAL A 6 9.77 2.83 -12.76
N PHE A 7 9.57 3.16 -11.48
CA PHE A 7 10.28 4.24 -10.80
C PHE A 7 11.03 3.67 -9.60
N PRO A 8 12.29 4.00 -9.39
CA PRO A 8 13.11 3.44 -8.33
C PRO A 8 12.91 4.19 -7.00
N TYR A 9 11.67 4.25 -6.54
CA TYR A 9 11.28 4.92 -5.29
C TYR A 9 10.43 4.00 -4.42
N GLY A 10 10.60 4.08 -3.10
CA GLY A 10 9.63 3.58 -2.16
C GLY A 10 8.47 4.58 -1.97
N LEU A 11 7.28 4.10 -1.61
CA LEU A 11 6.19 4.97 -1.18
C LEU A 11 6.27 5.19 0.33
N TRP A 12 6.12 6.45 0.73
CA TRP A 12 6.21 6.89 2.11
C TRP A 12 5.30 8.09 2.39
N ARG A 13 5.28 8.57 3.63
CA ARG A 13 4.50 9.76 4.01
C ARG A 13 5.00 11.06 3.40
N GLU A 14 6.28 11.14 3.09
CA GLU A 14 6.95 12.33 2.55
C GLU A 14 8.16 11.97 1.68
N ASN A 15 8.69 12.96 0.98
CA ASN A 15 9.87 12.78 0.14
C ASN A 15 11.13 12.86 1.01
N THR A 16 11.84 11.76 1.15
CA THR A 16 13.06 11.67 1.96
C THR A 16 13.94 10.49 1.50
N THR A 17 14.92 10.16 2.32
CA THR A 17 15.73 8.93 2.18
C THR A 17 15.54 8.11 3.44
N GLU A 18 15.15 6.86 3.27
CA GLU A 18 14.88 5.92 4.36
C GLU A 18 15.80 4.69 4.27
N LYS A 19 15.97 4.03 5.41
CA LYS A 19 16.70 2.77 5.50
C LYS A 19 15.77 1.62 5.16
N LEU A 20 16.05 0.94 4.06
CA LEU A 20 15.39 -0.30 3.69
C LEU A 20 16.11 -1.47 4.35
N CYS A 21 15.40 -2.22 5.16
CA CYS A 21 15.89 -3.46 5.74
C CYS A 21 15.92 -4.56 4.67
N LEU A 22 17.07 -5.20 4.51
CA LEU A 22 17.24 -6.32 3.61
C LEU A 22 16.96 -7.61 4.39
N MET A 23 15.92 -8.31 4.03
CA MET A 23 15.54 -9.59 4.62
C MET A 23 15.74 -10.71 3.59
N ASP A 24 15.94 -11.94 4.04
CA ASP A 24 16.24 -13.08 3.16
C ASP A 24 15.22 -13.29 2.05
N VAL A 25 13.95 -12.95 2.29
CA VAL A 25 12.84 -13.21 1.37
C VAL A 25 12.03 -11.95 0.99
N SER A 26 12.30 -10.82 1.64
CA SER A 26 11.56 -9.56 1.39
C SER A 26 12.38 -8.34 1.79
N TYR A 27 11.83 -7.15 1.56
CA TYR A 27 12.45 -5.88 1.91
C TYR A 27 11.42 -4.99 2.62
N SER A 28 11.80 -4.40 3.74
CA SER A 28 10.88 -3.55 4.50
C SER A 28 11.53 -2.26 4.96
N LEU A 29 10.75 -1.16 4.95
CA LEU A 29 11.11 0.11 5.58
C LEU A 29 10.84 0.10 7.09
N VAL A 30 10.05 -0.84 7.57
CA VAL A 30 9.45 -0.80 8.90
C VAL A 30 9.73 -2.08 9.70
N LEU A 31 9.62 -3.24 9.05
CA LEU A 31 9.75 -4.52 9.71
C LEU A 31 11.19 -5.02 9.67
N THR A 32 11.67 -5.56 10.79
CA THR A 32 12.91 -6.29 10.88
C THR A 32 12.69 -7.53 11.72
N TYR A 33 13.10 -8.68 11.20
CA TYR A 33 12.97 -9.98 11.86
C TYR A 33 14.32 -10.62 12.17
N ASN A 34 15.41 -9.99 11.74
CA ASN A 34 16.77 -10.50 11.93
C ASN A 34 17.44 -9.82 13.12
N GLU A 35 18.27 -10.56 13.87
CA GLU A 35 19.06 -10.02 14.98
C GLU A 35 20.15 -9.04 14.50
N SER A 36 20.61 -9.19 13.25
CA SER A 36 21.62 -8.33 12.61
C SER A 36 21.19 -8.01 11.18
N PRO A 37 20.17 -7.15 10.99
CA PRO A 37 19.66 -6.84 9.66
C PRO A 37 20.65 -5.97 8.87
N GLU A 38 20.77 -6.27 7.59
CA GLU A 38 21.45 -5.38 6.64
C GLU A 38 20.48 -4.29 6.18
N TYR A 39 21.02 -3.11 5.95
CA TYR A 39 20.24 -1.96 5.48
C TYR A 39 20.87 -1.33 4.25
N THR A 40 20.02 -0.83 3.38
CA THR A 40 20.43 0.07 2.30
C THR A 40 19.59 1.34 2.33
N ASN A 41 20.16 2.46 1.90
CA ASN A 41 19.41 3.70 1.79
C ASN A 41 18.64 3.73 0.47
N ILE A 42 17.36 4.03 0.52
CA ILE A 42 16.53 4.23 -0.66
C ILE A 42 15.84 5.59 -0.63
N LYS A 43 15.63 6.16 -1.80
CA LYS A 43 14.78 7.32 -1.96
C LYS A 43 13.32 6.90 -1.82
N VAL A 44 12.58 7.63 -0.99
CA VAL A 44 11.14 7.45 -0.83
C VAL A 44 10.40 8.73 -1.20
N VAL A 45 9.17 8.60 -1.66
CA VAL A 45 8.33 9.74 -2.08
C VAL A 45 6.90 9.54 -1.58
N SER A 46 6.21 10.65 -1.32
CA SER A 46 4.76 10.59 -1.14
C SER A 46 4.08 10.45 -2.51
N LEU A 47 2.98 9.70 -2.54
CA LEU A 47 2.20 9.59 -3.78
C LEU A 47 1.65 10.95 -4.22
N ASP A 48 1.29 11.79 -3.26
CA ASP A 48 0.79 13.14 -3.55
C ASP A 48 1.80 13.98 -4.31
N SER A 49 3.07 14.01 -3.85
CA SER A 49 4.16 14.70 -4.55
C SER A 49 4.43 14.08 -5.93
N PHE A 50 4.46 12.73 -5.99
CA PHE A 50 4.68 12.02 -7.24
C PHE A 50 3.61 12.34 -8.30
N VAL A 51 2.35 12.38 -7.90
CA VAL A 51 1.22 12.72 -8.78
C VAL A 51 1.33 14.16 -9.29
N GLU A 52 1.71 15.10 -8.43
CA GLU A 52 1.89 16.50 -8.76
C GLU A 52 3.07 16.71 -9.73
N GLU A 53 4.26 16.21 -9.39
CA GLU A 53 5.49 16.34 -10.17
C GLU A 53 5.36 15.70 -11.56
N ASN A 54 4.64 14.59 -11.67
CA ASN A 54 4.42 13.92 -12.97
C ASN A 54 3.13 14.37 -13.69
N ASN A 55 2.44 15.40 -13.19
CA ASN A 55 1.22 15.94 -13.79
C ASN A 55 0.14 14.87 -14.07
N LEU A 56 0.01 13.87 -13.23
CA LEU A 56 -0.98 12.80 -13.42
C LEU A 56 -2.39 13.35 -13.24
N LYS A 57 -3.23 13.15 -14.23
CA LYS A 57 -4.60 13.70 -14.27
C LYS A 57 -5.65 12.72 -13.77
N LYS A 58 -5.27 11.46 -13.58
CA LYS A 58 -6.18 10.38 -13.19
C LYS A 58 -5.42 9.29 -12.46
N ILE A 59 -5.98 8.82 -11.36
CA ILE A 59 -5.55 7.61 -10.65
C ILE A 59 -6.78 6.74 -10.48
N ASP A 60 -6.75 5.54 -11.04
CA ASP A 60 -7.88 4.61 -11.00
C ASP A 60 -7.75 3.54 -9.94
N LEU A 61 -6.52 3.12 -9.67
CA LEU A 61 -6.20 2.05 -8.74
C LEU A 61 -4.90 2.38 -8.00
N ILE A 62 -4.88 2.10 -6.72
CA ILE A 62 -3.67 2.05 -5.89
C ILE A 62 -3.61 0.65 -5.27
N LYS A 63 -2.51 -0.09 -5.52
CA LYS A 63 -2.21 -1.33 -4.81
C LYS A 63 -1.00 -1.11 -3.92
N MET A 64 -1.09 -1.53 -2.67
CA MET A 64 0.00 -1.53 -1.70
C MET A 64 0.13 -2.92 -1.08
N ASP A 65 1.33 -3.45 -1.14
CA ASP A 65 1.78 -4.69 -0.54
C ASP A 65 3.28 -4.49 -0.34
N ILE A 66 3.62 -3.70 0.71
CA ILE A 66 4.89 -3.02 0.89
C ILE A 66 5.50 -3.26 2.27
N GLU A 67 5.24 -4.46 2.78
CA GLU A 67 5.91 -5.01 3.94
C GLU A 67 5.82 -4.11 5.20
N GLY A 68 4.62 -3.62 5.51
CA GLY A 68 4.29 -2.87 6.73
C GLY A 68 4.41 -1.35 6.61
N ALA A 69 4.73 -0.81 5.43
CA ALA A 69 4.78 0.63 5.18
C ALA A 69 3.43 1.20 4.68
N GLU A 70 2.37 0.40 4.65
CA GLU A 70 1.06 0.76 4.07
C GLU A 70 0.45 2.00 4.71
N VAL A 71 0.48 2.08 6.05
CA VAL A 71 -0.08 3.24 6.78
C VAL A 71 0.69 4.52 6.44
N ASP A 72 2.01 4.46 6.41
CA ASP A 72 2.86 5.61 6.06
C ASP A 72 2.64 6.06 4.62
N ALA A 73 2.57 5.12 3.68
CA ALA A 73 2.28 5.40 2.27
C ALA A 73 0.87 5.96 2.06
N LEU A 74 -0.13 5.51 2.83
CA LEU A 74 -1.48 6.08 2.82
C LEU A 74 -1.50 7.52 3.31
N HIS A 75 -0.74 7.87 4.35
CA HIS A 75 -0.57 9.26 4.78
C HIS A 75 0.02 10.14 3.67
N GLY A 76 1.01 9.62 2.92
CA GLY A 76 1.56 10.29 1.75
C GLY A 76 0.65 10.31 0.51
N SER A 77 -0.54 9.73 0.59
CA SER A 77 -1.49 9.59 -0.51
C SER A 77 -2.81 10.34 -0.27
N GLU A 78 -2.92 11.10 0.79
CA GLU A 78 -4.17 11.69 1.28
C GLU A 78 -4.87 12.55 0.23
N LYS A 79 -4.15 13.51 -0.38
CA LYS A 79 -4.70 14.40 -1.42
C LYS A 79 -5.12 13.64 -2.65
N THR A 80 -4.32 12.64 -3.04
CA THR A 80 -4.58 11.77 -4.19
C THR A 80 -5.85 10.95 -3.98
N ILE A 81 -6.01 10.33 -2.80
CA ILE A 81 -7.19 9.54 -2.47
C ILE A 81 -8.44 10.42 -2.44
N LYS A 82 -8.40 11.55 -1.76
CA LYS A 82 -9.54 12.49 -1.69
C LYS A 82 -9.95 13.01 -3.07
N LYS A 83 -8.98 13.36 -3.91
CA LYS A 83 -9.23 13.96 -5.22
C LYS A 83 -9.71 12.97 -6.26
N TYR A 84 -9.01 11.84 -6.38
CA TYR A 84 -9.24 10.90 -7.47
C TYR A 84 -10.12 9.72 -7.08
N LYS A 85 -10.30 9.45 -5.79
CA LYS A 85 -11.11 8.35 -5.25
C LYS A 85 -10.79 7.04 -5.97
N PRO A 86 -9.52 6.61 -6.03
CA PRO A 86 -9.12 5.40 -6.72
C PRO A 86 -9.71 4.18 -6.03
N LYS A 87 -9.81 3.06 -6.73
CA LYS A 87 -9.95 1.76 -6.06
C LYS A 87 -8.67 1.50 -5.25
N LEU A 88 -8.83 0.95 -4.05
CA LEU A 88 -7.69 0.61 -3.21
C LEU A 88 -7.61 -0.91 -3.03
N VAL A 89 -6.40 -1.45 -3.12
CA VAL A 89 -6.08 -2.86 -2.83
C VAL A 89 -4.88 -2.85 -1.90
N ILE A 90 -5.12 -3.08 -0.61
CA ILE A 90 -4.11 -2.87 0.45
C ILE A 90 -3.91 -4.15 1.24
N ALA A 91 -2.66 -4.55 1.46
CA ALA A 91 -2.32 -5.65 2.35
C ALA A 91 -2.63 -5.29 3.81
N LEU A 92 -3.27 -6.21 4.55
CA LEU A 92 -3.64 -6.03 5.96
C LEU A 92 -2.93 -7.01 6.90
N TYR A 93 -1.91 -7.71 6.42
CA TYR A 93 -1.35 -8.85 7.14
C TYR A 93 0.05 -8.60 7.73
N HIS A 94 0.65 -7.44 7.45
CA HIS A 94 1.99 -7.15 7.93
C HIS A 94 2.00 -6.78 9.41
N ARG A 95 0.96 -6.08 9.90
CA ARG A 95 0.78 -5.73 11.31
C ARG A 95 -0.63 -6.06 11.77
N PRO A 96 -0.81 -6.59 12.99
CA PRO A 96 -2.14 -6.94 13.50
C PRO A 96 -3.13 -5.77 13.53
N GLU A 97 -2.62 -4.57 13.83
CA GLU A 97 -3.40 -3.33 13.92
C GLU A 97 -3.82 -2.75 12.57
N ASP A 98 -3.19 -3.17 11.47
CA ASP A 98 -3.47 -2.65 10.13
C ASP A 98 -4.91 -2.91 9.69
N ILE A 99 -5.52 -4.01 10.17
CA ILE A 99 -6.93 -4.32 9.88
C ILE A 99 -7.85 -3.16 10.28
N PHE A 100 -7.59 -2.53 11.42
CA PHE A 100 -8.40 -1.41 11.89
C PHE A 100 -7.86 -0.06 11.45
N ASN A 101 -6.56 0.17 11.60
CA ASN A 101 -5.94 1.46 11.34
C ASN A 101 -6.09 1.89 9.89
N ILE A 102 -5.88 0.98 8.93
CA ILE A 102 -6.01 1.26 7.51
C ILE A 102 -7.45 1.60 7.14
N MET A 103 -8.42 0.78 7.57
CA MET A 103 -9.83 1.03 7.25
C MET A 103 -10.33 2.33 7.88
N LEU A 104 -10.01 2.59 9.16
CA LEU A 104 -10.41 3.82 9.85
C LEU A 104 -9.80 5.05 9.18
N TYR A 105 -8.53 4.97 8.80
CA TYR A 105 -7.87 6.07 8.11
C TYR A 105 -8.48 6.34 6.73
N ILE A 106 -8.68 5.33 5.90
CA ILE A 106 -9.32 5.49 4.59
C ILE A 106 -10.73 6.07 4.75
N ASN A 107 -11.51 5.61 5.74
CA ASN A 107 -12.85 6.12 6.02
C ASN A 107 -12.83 7.60 6.43
N SER A 108 -11.81 8.04 7.15
CA SER A 108 -11.64 9.46 7.50
C SER A 108 -11.33 10.34 6.28
N LEU A 109 -10.71 9.79 5.25
CA LEU A 109 -10.41 10.49 4.00
C LEU A 109 -11.64 10.60 3.10
N ASN A 110 -12.44 9.52 3.02
CA ASN A 110 -13.64 9.44 2.22
C ASN A 110 -14.60 8.37 2.76
N PRO A 111 -15.69 8.75 3.44
CA PRO A 111 -16.65 7.82 4.04
C PRO A 111 -17.54 7.07 3.02
N HIS A 112 -17.39 7.35 1.71
CA HIS A 112 -18.16 6.69 0.65
C HIS A 112 -17.48 5.43 0.11
N TYR A 113 -16.37 5.02 0.68
CA TYR A 113 -15.76 3.73 0.34
C TYR A 113 -16.54 2.57 0.93
N THR A 114 -16.90 1.61 0.09
CA THR A 114 -17.37 0.28 0.50
C THR A 114 -16.15 -0.65 0.58
N TYR A 115 -16.07 -1.43 1.65
CA TYR A 115 -14.93 -2.27 1.96
C TYR A 115 -15.26 -3.74 1.75
N TYR A 116 -14.34 -4.45 1.11
CA TYR A 116 -14.38 -5.89 0.94
C TYR A 116 -13.07 -6.49 1.44
N LEU A 117 -13.16 -7.59 2.16
CA LEU A 117 -11.99 -8.35 2.58
C LEU A 117 -11.85 -9.58 1.68
N GLY A 118 -10.69 -9.73 1.09
CA GLY A 118 -10.33 -10.89 0.28
C GLY A 118 -9.18 -11.66 0.90
N TYR A 119 -9.32 -12.95 0.94
CA TYR A 119 -8.27 -13.84 1.37
C TYR A 119 -7.72 -14.60 0.16
N HIS A 120 -6.44 -14.45 -0.10
CA HIS A 120 -5.74 -15.12 -1.21
C HIS A 120 -4.79 -16.18 -0.65
N ALA A 121 -5.26 -17.41 -0.46
CA ALA A 121 -4.39 -18.52 -0.12
C ALA A 121 -3.65 -19.01 -1.38
N PRO A 122 -2.33 -19.15 -1.37
CA PRO A 122 -1.64 -19.97 -2.36
C PRO A 122 -2.15 -21.41 -2.24
N PHE A 123 -2.41 -22.07 -3.35
CA PHE A 123 -3.06 -23.38 -3.41
C PHE A 123 -2.29 -24.51 -2.71
N ASP A 124 -1.01 -24.31 -2.31
CA ASP A 124 -0.09 -25.37 -1.92
C ASP A 124 0.52 -25.27 -0.52
N TYR A 125 -0.05 -24.51 0.42
CA TYR A 125 0.46 -24.50 1.79
C TYR A 125 -0.42 -25.27 2.77
N PRO A 126 -0.02 -26.50 3.18
CA PRO A 126 -0.82 -27.36 4.06
C PRO A 126 -0.80 -26.99 5.55
N PHE A 127 -0.02 -26.00 6.01
CA PHE A 127 0.16 -25.71 7.44
C PHE A 127 -0.09 -24.26 7.87
N GLY A 128 -0.95 -24.12 8.81
CA GLY A 128 -1.63 -23.11 9.60
C GLY A 128 -1.02 -21.74 9.91
N TRP A 129 0.26 -21.48 9.76
CA TRP A 129 0.91 -20.23 10.19
C TRP A 129 0.83 -19.10 9.13
N GLU A 130 0.65 -19.44 7.87
CA GLU A 130 0.68 -18.49 6.75
C GLU A 130 -0.70 -17.95 6.37
N LYS A 131 -1.76 -18.42 7.04
CA LYS A 131 -3.14 -18.00 6.73
C LYS A 131 -3.41 -16.50 6.90
N ARG A 132 -2.55 -15.75 7.60
CA ARG A 132 -2.69 -14.31 7.78
C ARG A 132 -2.03 -13.48 6.67
N ARG A 133 -1.09 -14.07 5.91
CA ARG A 133 -0.22 -13.35 4.96
C ARG A 133 -0.88 -12.94 3.65
N ASN A 134 -2.17 -13.15 3.50
CA ASN A 134 -2.85 -12.87 2.23
C ASN A 134 -4.19 -12.15 2.42
N LEU A 135 -4.40 -11.53 3.57
CA LEU A 135 -5.61 -10.73 3.80
C LEU A 135 -5.45 -9.38 3.11
N MET A 136 -6.31 -9.12 2.13
CA MET A 136 -6.32 -7.89 1.36
C MET A 136 -7.61 -7.11 1.61
N LEU A 137 -7.46 -5.82 1.74
CA LEU A 137 -8.57 -4.86 1.71
C LEU A 137 -8.79 -4.39 0.28
N TYR A 138 -10.03 -4.45 -0.16
CA TYR A 138 -10.50 -3.80 -1.38
C TYR A 138 -11.46 -2.67 -0.95
N ALA A 139 -11.16 -1.45 -1.34
CA ALA A 139 -12.04 -0.31 -1.08
C ALA A 139 -12.45 0.34 -2.41
N VAL A 140 -13.76 0.52 -2.58
CA VAL A 140 -14.36 1.07 -3.80
C VAL A 140 -15.31 2.20 -3.44
N ASP A 141 -15.08 3.39 -4.00
CA ASP A 141 -16.05 4.50 -3.89
C ASP A 141 -17.21 4.26 -4.85
N GLU A 142 -18.36 3.87 -4.32
CA GLU A 142 -19.56 3.57 -5.11
C GLU A 142 -20.21 4.80 -5.75
N THR A 143 -19.86 6.01 -5.29
CA THR A 143 -20.35 7.25 -5.92
C THR A 143 -19.66 7.50 -7.27
N LYS A 144 -18.54 6.84 -7.53
CA LYS A 144 -17.80 6.92 -8.78
C LYS A 144 -18.47 5.98 -9.80
N LYS A 145 -19.29 6.53 -10.68
CA LYS A 145 -19.90 5.75 -11.76
C LYS A 145 -18.83 4.95 -12.52
N ILE A 146 -18.95 3.63 -12.50
CA ILE A 146 -18.16 2.76 -13.37
C ILE A 146 -18.57 3.12 -14.81
N ARG A 147 -17.72 3.81 -15.53
CA ARG A 147 -17.85 3.88 -16.99
C ARG A 147 -17.36 2.52 -17.51
N LEU A 148 -18.31 1.69 -17.87
CA LEU A 148 -18.10 0.48 -18.66
C LEU A 148 -17.61 0.87 -20.07
#